data_200a5690418f870113a0e0c1b73ad321
#
_entry.id   200a5690418f870113a0e0c1b73ad321
#
_cell.length_a   1.000
_cell.length_b   1.000
_cell.length_c   1.000
_cell.angle_alpha   90.00
_cell.angle_beta   90.00
_cell.angle_gamma   90.00
#
_symmetry.space_group_name_H-M   'P 1'
#
loop_
_entity.id
_entity.type
_entity.pdbx_description
1 polymer ?
#
loop_
_entity_poly.entity_id
_entity_poly.type
_entity_poly.pdbx_seq_one_letter_code
_entity_poly.pdbx_strand_id
1 'polypeptide(L)'
;LLRSKGITVHVLQDSNQVMDTPDSIFPNNWFVSMEGGRLMLCPMWAPNRRHERLKFLGQLVDLIGHDKLKVSNYGPAHEAQSKFLEGTGAMILDRINMKAYACLSPRCDEDVFKKFCKEFGFKPVAFHGFQTYEGKRAAIYHTNVMMALGEAFAVVCLSAIDDLTERAALVKELQGDGKEIIDVTEDQINNFAGNEIELCNADGKRFTIMTKATYDCLTPEQRAVIEKTSEIISPDVKTIETYGGGSVRCMISEIFL
;
A
#
# COMPACT_ATOMS: atom_id res chain seq x y z
N LEU A 1 -17.22 -6.20 8.81
CA LEU A 1 -17.04 -7.02 7.62
C LEU A 1 -15.79 -7.91 7.75
N LEU A 2 -14.57 -7.35 7.92
CA LEU A 2 -13.32 -8.16 8.03
C LEU A 2 -13.35 -9.12 9.22
N ARG A 3 -13.78 -8.66 10.40
CA ARG A 3 -13.92 -9.52 11.60
C ARG A 3 -14.86 -10.71 11.39
N SER A 4 -15.95 -10.57 10.62
CA SER A 4 -16.85 -11.67 10.30
C SER A 4 -16.25 -12.73 9.36
N LYS A 5 -15.07 -12.44 8.77
CA LYS A 5 -14.28 -13.35 7.96
C LYS A 5 -13.10 -13.98 8.72
N GLY A 6 -13.03 -13.76 10.03
CA GLY A 6 -11.95 -14.29 10.88
C GLY A 6 -10.64 -13.49 10.80
N ILE A 7 -10.67 -12.27 10.23
CA ILE A 7 -9.51 -11.37 10.20
C ILE A 7 -9.49 -10.56 11.50
N THR A 8 -8.36 -10.59 12.20
CA THR A 8 -8.15 -9.75 13.40
C THR A 8 -8.00 -8.30 12.99
N VAL A 9 -8.83 -7.43 13.52
CA VAL A 9 -8.83 -5.99 13.19
C VAL A 9 -8.72 -5.17 14.46
N HIS A 10 -7.66 -4.38 14.54
CA HIS A 10 -7.45 -3.35 15.55
C HIS A 10 -7.77 -1.98 14.97
N VAL A 11 -8.44 -1.15 15.75
CA VAL A 11 -8.80 0.21 15.34
C VAL A 11 -7.96 1.18 16.16
N LEU A 12 -7.13 1.98 15.49
CA LEU A 12 -6.47 3.11 16.12
C LEU A 12 -7.50 4.24 16.21
N GLN A 13 -7.98 4.50 17.43
CA GLN A 13 -9.07 5.46 17.64
C GLN A 13 -8.54 6.89 17.59
N ASP A 14 -9.05 7.67 16.65
CA ASP A 14 -8.81 9.12 16.61
C ASP A 14 -9.76 9.85 17.55
N SER A 15 -9.21 10.57 18.52
CA SER A 15 -10.01 11.35 19.48
C SER A 15 -10.26 12.81 19.05
N ASN A 16 -9.62 13.29 17.98
CA ASN A 16 -9.65 14.67 17.48
C ASN A 16 -9.27 15.77 18.51
N GLN A 17 -8.87 15.39 19.72
CA GLN A 17 -8.66 16.34 20.83
C GLN A 17 -7.22 16.85 20.94
N VAL A 18 -6.24 16.15 20.33
CA VAL A 18 -4.81 16.41 20.55
C VAL A 18 -4.14 17.11 19.38
N MET A 19 -4.39 16.65 18.18
CA MET A 19 -3.80 17.17 16.94
C MET A 19 -4.79 17.00 15.78
N ASP A 20 -4.82 17.96 14.88
CA ASP A 20 -5.54 17.82 13.62
C ASP A 20 -4.77 16.90 12.67
N THR A 21 -5.39 15.77 12.33
CA THR A 21 -4.85 14.77 11.42
C THR A 21 -5.97 14.28 10.48
N PRO A 22 -6.39 15.11 9.51
CA PRO A 22 -7.57 14.83 8.68
C PRO A 22 -7.46 13.56 7.87
N ASP A 23 -6.23 13.14 7.53
CA ASP A 23 -5.96 11.93 6.75
C ASP A 23 -5.64 10.70 7.61
N SER A 24 -5.88 10.75 8.92
CA SER A 24 -5.57 9.64 9.86
C SER A 24 -6.31 8.34 9.56
N ILE A 25 -7.36 8.38 8.74
CA ILE A 25 -8.06 7.21 8.24
C ILE A 25 -7.16 6.33 7.33
N PHE A 26 -6.00 6.84 6.88
CA PHE A 26 -5.06 6.15 6.01
C PHE A 26 -3.74 5.79 6.73
N PRO A 27 -3.76 4.84 7.68
CA PRO A 27 -2.61 4.53 8.53
C PRO A 27 -1.44 3.90 7.78
N ASN A 28 -1.67 3.33 6.61
CA ASN A 28 -0.64 2.61 5.84
C ASN A 28 0.52 3.49 5.35
N ASN A 29 0.41 4.82 5.46
CA ASN A 29 1.43 5.73 4.97
C ASN A 29 2.48 6.08 6.03
N TRP A 30 2.13 6.12 7.32
CA TRP A 30 3.05 6.63 8.34
C TRP A 30 3.86 5.55 9.06
N PHE A 31 3.50 4.26 8.93
CA PHE A 31 4.31 3.16 9.46
C PHE A 31 4.25 1.90 8.57
N VAL A 32 5.27 1.06 8.72
CA VAL A 32 5.32 -0.30 8.18
C VAL A 32 5.80 -1.23 9.27
N SER A 33 5.04 -2.28 9.56
CA SER A 33 5.44 -3.32 10.49
C SER A 33 6.04 -4.52 9.76
N MET A 34 6.95 -5.20 10.43
CA MET A 34 7.64 -6.39 9.94
C MET A 34 7.69 -7.42 11.06
N GLU A 35 7.82 -8.69 10.70
CA GLU A 35 7.99 -9.77 11.65
C GLU A 35 9.08 -9.51 12.69
N GLY A 36 8.91 -10.07 13.90
CA GLY A 36 9.84 -9.90 15.01
C GLY A 36 9.78 -8.51 15.66
N GLY A 37 8.62 -7.84 15.56
CA GLY A 37 8.36 -6.56 16.21
C GLY A 37 9.10 -5.37 15.60
N ARG A 38 9.61 -5.50 14.37
CA ARG A 38 10.29 -4.38 13.69
C ARG A 38 9.26 -3.41 13.12
N LEU A 39 9.43 -2.14 13.39
CA LEU A 39 8.56 -1.05 12.96
C LEU A 39 9.37 0.06 12.32
N MET A 40 9.07 0.39 11.07
CA MET A 40 9.54 1.62 10.45
C MET A 40 8.51 2.73 10.62
N LEU A 41 8.94 3.89 11.11
CA LEU A 41 8.16 5.13 11.04
C LEU A 41 8.58 5.89 9.77
N CYS A 42 7.61 6.13 8.90
CA CYS A 42 7.85 6.62 7.55
C CYS A 42 8.00 8.14 7.49
N PRO A 43 8.89 8.67 6.63
CA PRO A 43 8.97 10.10 6.35
C PRO A 43 7.80 10.52 5.44
N MET A 44 7.00 11.49 5.92
CA MET A 44 5.79 11.97 5.29
C MET A 44 6.01 13.29 4.54
N TRP A 45 5.51 13.36 3.31
CA TRP A 45 5.58 14.57 2.49
C TRP A 45 4.77 15.73 3.07
N ALA A 46 3.51 15.49 3.40
CA ALA A 46 2.62 16.50 3.95
C ALA A 46 2.94 16.76 5.44
N PRO A 47 3.24 18.02 5.83
CA PRO A 47 3.60 18.34 7.22
C PRO A 47 2.53 17.98 8.25
N ASN A 48 1.24 18.17 7.94
CA ASN A 48 0.14 17.80 8.83
C ASN A 48 0.08 16.29 9.09
N ARG A 49 0.42 15.45 8.11
CA ARG A 49 0.43 13.99 8.26
C ARG A 49 1.59 13.47 9.12
N ARG A 50 2.64 14.27 9.31
CA ARG A 50 3.74 13.93 10.24
C ARG A 50 3.27 13.82 11.70
N HIS A 51 2.16 14.48 12.03
CA HIS A 51 1.52 14.41 13.34
C HIS A 51 0.89 13.05 13.62
N GLU A 52 0.51 12.28 12.60
CA GLU A 52 -0.07 10.95 12.77
C GLU A 52 0.84 10.02 13.58
N ARG A 53 2.16 10.06 13.34
CA ARG A 53 3.15 9.29 14.12
C ARG A 53 3.13 9.65 15.61
N LEU A 54 3.03 10.94 15.91
CA LEU A 54 3.03 11.43 17.31
C LEU A 54 1.72 11.07 18.02
N LYS A 55 0.60 11.13 17.28
CA LYS A 55 -0.74 10.89 17.82
C LYS A 55 -1.02 9.41 18.09
N PHE A 56 -0.60 8.52 17.20
CA PHE A 56 -1.02 7.12 17.23
C PHE A 56 0.08 6.12 17.62
N LEU A 57 1.35 6.54 17.69
CA LEU A 57 2.44 5.62 18.01
C LEU A 57 2.23 4.92 19.37
N GLY A 58 1.71 5.62 20.38
CA GLY A 58 1.42 5.02 21.68
C GLY A 58 0.44 3.87 21.58
N GLN A 59 -0.69 4.06 20.90
CA GLN A 59 -1.69 3.00 20.67
C GLN A 59 -1.10 1.80 19.90
N LEU A 60 -0.21 2.06 18.94
CA LEU A 60 0.45 1.00 18.18
C LEU A 60 1.46 0.23 19.04
N VAL A 61 2.20 0.92 19.90
CA VAL A 61 3.15 0.32 20.85
C VAL A 61 2.41 -0.56 21.87
N ASP A 62 1.29 -0.09 22.41
CA ASP A 62 0.46 -0.87 23.34
C ASP A 62 -0.07 -2.14 22.70
N LEU A 63 -0.40 -2.08 21.39
CA LEU A 63 -0.88 -3.21 20.63
C LEU A 63 0.19 -4.26 20.35
N ILE A 64 1.41 -3.84 19.99
CA ILE A 64 2.54 -4.74 19.64
C ILE A 64 3.25 -5.26 20.89
N GLY A 65 3.30 -4.46 21.94
CA GLY A 65 4.03 -4.70 23.18
C GLY A 65 5.43 -4.05 23.21
N HIS A 66 5.70 -3.30 24.26
CA HIS A 66 6.92 -2.50 24.42
C HIS A 66 8.21 -3.34 24.31
N ASP A 67 8.23 -4.52 24.91
CA ASP A 67 9.43 -5.36 25.02
C ASP A 67 9.86 -5.99 23.69
N LYS A 68 8.95 -6.03 22.71
CA LYS A 68 9.17 -6.66 21.41
C LYS A 68 9.52 -5.65 20.32
N LEU A 69 9.24 -4.38 20.53
CA LEU A 69 9.26 -3.36 19.49
C LEU A 69 10.67 -2.86 19.18
N LYS A 70 11.06 -2.90 17.91
CA LYS A 70 12.31 -2.34 17.38
C LYS A 70 11.96 -1.28 16.33
N VAL A 71 12.07 -0.01 16.71
CA VAL A 71 11.65 1.11 15.88
C VAL A 71 12.81 1.69 15.07
N SER A 72 12.66 1.70 13.75
CA SER A 72 13.50 2.45 12.81
C SER A 72 12.77 3.75 12.43
N ASN A 73 13.13 4.87 13.05
CA ASN A 73 12.49 6.15 12.75
C ASN A 73 13.18 6.88 11.59
N TYR A 74 12.58 6.81 10.41
CA TYR A 74 13.07 7.49 9.20
C TYR A 74 12.55 8.94 9.08
N GLY A 75 11.47 9.28 9.80
CA GLY A 75 10.75 10.53 9.64
C GLY A 75 11.64 11.77 9.69
N PRO A 76 12.11 12.21 10.87
CA PRO A 76 12.73 13.54 11.01
C PRO A 76 13.96 13.76 10.12
N ALA A 77 14.85 12.75 10.03
CA ALA A 77 16.10 12.89 9.29
C ALA A 77 15.92 13.01 7.78
N HIS A 78 14.95 12.26 7.20
CA HIS A 78 14.69 12.30 5.77
C HIS A 78 13.76 13.46 5.40
N GLU A 79 12.78 13.78 6.25
CA GLU A 79 11.89 14.94 6.07
C GLU A 79 12.66 16.27 6.02
N ALA A 80 13.71 16.41 6.85
CA ALA A 80 14.61 17.57 6.81
C ALA A 80 15.39 17.69 5.48
N GLN A 81 15.54 16.60 4.76
CA GLN A 81 16.17 16.55 3.44
C GLN A 81 15.16 16.55 2.28
N SER A 82 13.87 16.73 2.57
CA SER A 82 12.78 16.60 1.60
C SER A 82 12.76 15.25 0.86
N LYS A 83 13.16 14.17 1.55
CA LYS A 83 13.12 12.79 1.06
C LYS A 83 12.02 12.01 1.78
N PHE A 84 11.13 11.40 1.01
CA PHE A 84 9.92 10.78 1.57
C PHE A 84 9.79 9.33 1.12
N LEU A 85 9.13 8.51 1.96
CA LEU A 85 8.72 7.15 1.64
C LEU A 85 7.46 6.85 2.45
N GLU A 86 6.30 7.05 1.86
CA GLU A 86 5.01 6.98 2.56
C GLU A 86 4.48 5.54 2.65
N GLY A 87 5.18 4.72 3.43
CA GLY A 87 4.78 3.37 3.82
C GLY A 87 4.32 2.49 2.67
N THR A 88 3.28 1.70 2.92
CA THR A 88 2.70 0.81 1.91
C THR A 88 1.71 1.50 0.95
N GLY A 89 1.64 2.83 0.97
CA GLY A 89 1.14 3.64 -0.14
C GLY A 89 2.19 3.77 -1.23
N ALA A 90 3.40 4.18 -0.84
CA ALA A 90 4.53 4.40 -1.76
C ALA A 90 5.19 3.10 -2.24
N MET A 91 5.04 1.99 -1.52
CA MET A 91 5.63 0.69 -1.90
C MET A 91 4.67 -0.47 -1.65
N ILE A 92 4.75 -1.49 -2.48
CA ILE A 92 4.05 -2.77 -2.34
C ILE A 92 5.07 -3.84 -1.92
N LEU A 93 4.77 -4.57 -0.85
CA LEU A 93 5.69 -5.55 -0.29
C LEU A 93 5.25 -6.98 -0.61
N ASP A 94 6.04 -7.70 -1.37
CA ASP A 94 5.95 -9.15 -1.51
C ASP A 94 6.80 -9.79 -0.39
N ARG A 95 6.12 -10.13 0.68
CA ARG A 95 6.77 -10.70 1.87
C ARG A 95 7.17 -12.16 1.70
N ILE A 96 6.58 -12.85 0.71
CA ILE A 96 6.89 -14.25 0.38
C ILE A 96 8.21 -14.32 -0.41
N ASN A 97 8.30 -13.50 -1.46
CA ASN A 97 9.47 -13.48 -2.33
C ASN A 97 10.52 -12.44 -1.91
N MET A 98 10.27 -11.73 -0.79
CA MET A 98 11.14 -10.68 -0.24
C MET A 98 11.49 -9.62 -1.29
N LYS A 99 10.50 -9.14 -2.01
CA LYS A 99 10.60 -8.05 -3.00
C LYS A 99 9.75 -6.85 -2.58
N ALA A 100 10.24 -5.66 -2.86
CA ALA A 100 9.49 -4.43 -2.69
C ALA A 100 9.39 -3.71 -4.04
N TYR A 101 8.18 -3.35 -4.43
CA TYR A 101 7.87 -2.67 -5.68
C TYR A 101 7.52 -1.21 -5.38
N ALA A 102 8.12 -0.26 -6.11
CA ALA A 102 7.92 1.15 -5.86
C ALA A 102 7.86 1.98 -7.14
N CYS A 103 6.76 2.70 -7.32
CA CYS A 103 6.63 3.77 -8.30
C CYS A 103 7.30 5.03 -7.72
N LEU A 104 8.43 5.44 -8.32
CA LEU A 104 9.22 6.58 -7.85
C LEU A 104 8.46 7.89 -8.08
N SER A 105 8.43 8.75 -7.06
CA SER A 105 7.65 9.98 -7.07
C SER A 105 8.15 10.95 -5.98
N PRO A 106 7.63 12.19 -5.89
CA PRO A 106 7.91 13.06 -4.76
C PRO A 106 7.57 12.48 -3.38
N ARG A 107 6.72 11.42 -3.30
CA ARG A 107 6.38 10.72 -2.05
C ARG A 107 7.06 9.35 -1.90
N CYS A 108 7.93 8.99 -2.86
CA CYS A 108 8.71 7.76 -2.89
C CYS A 108 10.13 8.05 -3.40
N ASP A 109 11.02 8.49 -2.52
CA ASP A 109 12.42 8.77 -2.83
C ASP A 109 13.19 7.45 -2.99
N GLU A 110 13.95 7.34 -4.09
CA GLU A 110 14.66 6.12 -4.46
C GLU A 110 15.72 5.70 -3.43
N ASP A 111 16.47 6.67 -2.86
CA ASP A 111 17.53 6.36 -1.89
C ASP A 111 16.94 5.84 -0.59
N VAL A 112 15.83 6.46 -0.14
CA VAL A 112 15.12 6.03 1.08
C VAL A 112 14.50 4.66 0.87
N PHE A 113 13.92 4.41 -0.31
CA PHE A 113 13.39 3.10 -0.68
C PHE A 113 14.48 2.01 -0.72
N LYS A 114 15.62 2.28 -1.36
CA LYS A 114 16.76 1.34 -1.38
C LYS A 114 17.33 1.08 0.02
N LYS A 115 17.39 2.12 0.85
CA LYS A 115 17.79 1.98 2.26
C LYS A 115 16.84 1.09 3.03
N PHE A 116 15.52 1.30 2.89
CA PHE A 116 14.48 0.42 3.47
C PHE A 116 14.70 -1.03 3.02
N CYS A 117 14.81 -1.26 1.73
CA CYS A 117 15.00 -2.62 1.19
C CYS A 117 16.24 -3.29 1.77
N LYS A 118 17.36 -2.58 1.87
CA LYS A 118 18.61 -3.09 2.46
C LYS A 118 18.44 -3.44 3.95
N GLU A 119 17.78 -2.56 4.73
CA GLU A 119 17.61 -2.75 6.17
C GLU A 119 16.67 -3.91 6.48
N PHE A 120 15.59 -4.05 5.70
CA PHE A 120 14.56 -5.06 5.95
C PHE A 120 14.69 -6.33 5.11
N GLY A 121 15.69 -6.40 4.23
CA GLY A 121 16.03 -7.62 3.47
C GLY A 121 15.22 -7.81 2.19
N PHE A 122 14.62 -6.75 1.64
CA PHE A 122 13.89 -6.81 0.37
C PHE A 122 14.78 -6.57 -0.84
N LYS A 123 14.48 -7.24 -1.95
CA LYS A 123 14.99 -6.86 -3.27
C LYS A 123 14.18 -5.67 -3.78
N PRO A 124 14.80 -4.52 -4.09
CA PRO A 124 14.09 -3.38 -4.64
C PRO A 124 13.75 -3.58 -6.12
N VAL A 125 12.51 -3.24 -6.50
CA VAL A 125 12.03 -3.14 -7.89
C VAL A 125 11.40 -1.76 -8.05
N ALA A 126 12.17 -0.81 -8.57
CA ALA A 126 11.74 0.57 -8.76
C ALA A 126 11.40 0.84 -10.22
N PHE A 127 10.40 1.66 -10.46
CA PHE A 127 9.95 2.10 -11.78
C PHE A 127 9.26 3.46 -11.70
N HIS A 128 9.03 4.10 -12.84
CA HIS A 128 8.29 5.35 -12.94
C HIS A 128 6.90 5.09 -13.54
N GLY A 129 5.88 5.67 -12.94
CA GLY A 129 4.50 5.56 -13.38
C GLY A 129 3.85 6.91 -13.59
N PHE A 130 3.02 7.00 -14.63
CA PHE A 130 2.31 8.21 -15.01
C PHE A 130 0.85 7.87 -15.34
N GLN A 131 -0.03 8.84 -15.10
CA GLN A 131 -1.44 8.75 -15.52
C GLN A 131 -1.83 10.01 -16.27
N THR A 132 -2.81 9.89 -17.12
CA THR A 132 -3.37 11.05 -17.84
C THR A 132 -4.46 11.69 -16.99
N TYR A 133 -4.22 12.94 -16.57
CA TYR A 133 -5.18 13.74 -15.86
C TYR A 133 -5.41 15.05 -16.62
N GLU A 134 -6.67 15.34 -16.96
CA GLU A 134 -7.04 16.53 -17.77
C GLU A 134 -6.21 16.71 -19.06
N GLY A 135 -5.93 15.59 -19.74
CA GLY A 135 -5.16 15.58 -20.98
C GLY A 135 -3.64 15.76 -20.82
N LYS A 136 -3.12 15.76 -19.58
CA LYS A 136 -1.69 15.86 -19.26
C LYS A 136 -1.17 14.60 -18.57
N ARG A 137 0.03 14.17 -18.93
CA ARG A 137 0.74 13.11 -18.21
C ARG A 137 1.24 13.65 -16.87
N ALA A 138 0.82 13.04 -15.77
CA ALA A 138 1.25 13.39 -14.41
C ALA A 138 1.81 12.15 -13.73
N ALA A 139 2.88 12.32 -12.94
CA ALA A 139 3.48 11.23 -12.19
C ALA A 139 2.48 10.68 -11.15
N ILE A 140 2.39 9.37 -11.05
CA ILE A 140 1.64 8.68 -10.01
C ILE A 140 2.40 8.83 -8.69
N TYR A 141 1.72 9.36 -7.68
CA TYR A 141 2.35 9.74 -6.41
C TYR A 141 2.56 8.56 -5.44
N HIS A 142 1.77 7.50 -5.54
CA HIS A 142 1.87 6.28 -4.74
C HIS A 142 1.75 5.04 -5.60
N THR A 143 2.52 4.01 -5.29
CA THR A 143 2.48 2.73 -6.00
C THR A 143 1.10 2.06 -5.91
N ASN A 144 0.42 2.16 -4.76
CA ASN A 144 -0.91 1.59 -4.56
C ASN A 144 -2.05 2.31 -5.31
N VAL A 145 -1.74 3.32 -6.11
CA VAL A 145 -2.69 3.87 -7.10
C VAL A 145 -2.82 2.94 -8.30
N MET A 146 -1.70 2.34 -8.72
CA MET A 146 -1.61 1.59 -9.97
C MET A 146 -1.27 0.12 -9.83
N MET A 147 -0.97 -0.34 -8.62
CA MET A 147 -0.52 -1.71 -8.38
C MET A 147 -1.01 -2.25 -7.05
N ALA A 148 -1.51 -3.49 -7.07
CA ALA A 148 -1.78 -4.31 -5.89
C ALA A 148 -1.19 -5.72 -6.07
N LEU A 149 -0.95 -6.42 -4.99
CA LEU A 149 -0.32 -7.73 -5.01
C LEU A 149 -1.08 -8.71 -4.12
N GLY A 150 -1.45 -9.85 -4.69
CA GLY A 150 -1.84 -11.06 -3.98
C GLY A 150 -0.71 -12.10 -3.99
N GLU A 151 -0.94 -13.24 -3.35
CA GLU A 151 0.04 -14.33 -3.36
C GLU A 151 0.23 -14.90 -4.77
N ALA A 152 -0.85 -15.11 -5.52
CA ALA A 152 -0.81 -15.75 -6.84
C ALA A 152 -0.97 -14.77 -8.02
N PHE A 153 -1.30 -13.51 -7.75
CA PHE A 153 -1.58 -12.54 -8.81
C PHE A 153 -0.98 -11.16 -8.50
N ALA A 154 -0.90 -10.35 -9.54
CA ALA A 154 -0.56 -8.93 -9.43
C ALA A 154 -1.52 -8.11 -10.30
N VAL A 155 -2.25 -7.17 -9.70
CA VAL A 155 -2.99 -6.14 -10.43
C VAL A 155 -2.02 -5.02 -10.73
N VAL A 156 -1.90 -4.61 -11.98
CA VAL A 156 -0.99 -3.52 -12.36
C VAL A 156 -1.46 -2.82 -13.63
N CYS A 157 -1.41 -1.50 -13.65
CA CYS A 157 -1.62 -0.71 -14.86
C CYS A 157 -0.31 -0.61 -15.64
N LEU A 158 -0.07 -1.54 -16.54
CA LEU A 158 1.17 -1.57 -17.32
C LEU A 158 1.30 -0.38 -18.28
N SER A 159 0.19 0.15 -18.78
CA SER A 159 0.19 1.33 -19.65
C SER A 159 0.62 2.62 -18.92
N ALA A 160 0.55 2.63 -17.59
CA ALA A 160 1.03 3.74 -16.77
C ALA A 160 2.57 3.82 -16.68
N ILE A 161 3.30 2.76 -17.05
CA ILE A 161 4.76 2.74 -17.07
C ILE A 161 5.21 3.07 -18.50
N ASP A 162 5.61 4.31 -18.76
CA ASP A 162 5.94 4.78 -20.10
C ASP A 162 7.27 4.19 -20.61
N ASP A 163 8.25 3.95 -19.72
CA ASP A 163 9.51 3.29 -20.07
C ASP A 163 9.30 1.79 -20.27
N LEU A 164 9.45 1.34 -21.51
CA LEU A 164 9.26 -0.06 -21.90
C LEU A 164 10.27 -1.01 -21.24
N THR A 165 11.46 -0.53 -20.87
CA THR A 165 12.47 -1.32 -20.18
C THR A 165 12.08 -1.56 -18.73
N GLU A 166 11.62 -0.51 -18.02
CA GLU A 166 11.11 -0.64 -16.66
C GLU A 166 9.86 -1.52 -16.63
N ARG A 167 8.93 -1.33 -17.59
CA ARG A 167 7.72 -2.16 -17.74
C ARG A 167 8.07 -3.64 -17.92
N ALA A 168 8.98 -3.95 -18.84
CA ALA A 168 9.41 -5.32 -19.09
C ALA A 168 10.13 -5.94 -17.87
N ALA A 169 10.93 -5.14 -17.16
CA ALA A 169 11.60 -5.58 -15.94
C ALA A 169 10.59 -5.90 -14.82
N LEU A 170 9.57 -5.06 -14.61
CA LEU A 170 8.51 -5.31 -13.65
C LEU A 170 7.75 -6.61 -13.98
N VAL A 171 7.32 -6.77 -15.23
CA VAL A 171 6.61 -7.97 -15.70
C VAL A 171 7.46 -9.22 -15.46
N LYS A 172 8.76 -9.17 -15.79
CA LYS A 172 9.68 -10.29 -15.57
C LYS A 172 9.81 -10.67 -14.08
N GLU A 173 9.89 -9.67 -13.19
CA GLU A 173 9.98 -9.92 -11.75
C GLU A 173 8.70 -10.57 -11.23
N LEU A 174 7.53 -10.09 -11.62
CA LEU A 174 6.24 -10.64 -11.21
C LEU A 174 6.01 -12.07 -11.73
N GLN A 175 6.26 -12.28 -13.03
CA GLN A 175 6.12 -13.62 -13.64
C GLN A 175 7.17 -14.62 -13.09
N GLY A 176 8.38 -14.14 -12.80
CA GLY A 176 9.43 -14.95 -12.17
C GLY A 176 9.05 -15.48 -10.80
N ASP A 177 8.15 -14.80 -10.08
CA ASP A 177 7.57 -15.21 -8.80
C ASP A 177 6.25 -16.00 -8.97
N GLY A 178 5.89 -16.37 -10.19
CA GLY A 178 4.65 -17.12 -10.48
C GLY A 178 3.36 -16.30 -10.39
N LYS A 179 3.44 -14.96 -10.38
CA LYS A 179 2.25 -14.11 -10.34
C LYS A 179 1.55 -14.09 -11.70
N GLU A 180 0.24 -14.33 -11.70
CA GLU A 180 -0.61 -14.05 -12.86
C GLU A 180 -0.89 -12.54 -12.91
N ILE A 181 -0.53 -11.89 -14.01
CA ILE A 181 -0.67 -10.43 -14.15
C ILE A 181 -2.07 -10.08 -14.63
N ILE A 182 -2.74 -9.25 -13.88
CA ILE A 182 -4.02 -8.62 -14.21
C ILE A 182 -3.70 -7.19 -14.65
N ASP A 183 -3.58 -7.01 -15.99
CA ASP A 183 -3.36 -5.68 -16.54
C ASP A 183 -4.66 -4.87 -16.48
N VAL A 184 -4.61 -3.72 -15.81
CA VAL A 184 -5.72 -2.79 -15.68
C VAL A 184 -5.45 -1.50 -16.44
N THR A 185 -6.50 -0.81 -16.85
CA THR A 185 -6.40 0.44 -17.60
C THR A 185 -6.25 1.65 -16.68
N GLU A 186 -5.86 2.80 -17.24
CA GLU A 186 -5.87 4.07 -16.51
C GLU A 186 -7.28 4.46 -16.03
N ASP A 187 -8.33 4.14 -16.78
CA ASP A 187 -9.72 4.36 -16.34
C ASP A 187 -10.08 3.48 -15.14
N GLN A 188 -9.57 2.25 -15.07
CA GLN A 188 -9.78 1.37 -13.93
C GLN A 188 -9.01 1.84 -12.70
N ILE A 189 -7.78 2.33 -12.83
CA ILE A 189 -7.07 2.90 -11.66
C ILE A 189 -7.70 4.21 -11.16
N ASN A 190 -8.40 4.96 -12.00
CA ASN A 190 -9.24 6.08 -11.56
C ASN A 190 -10.44 5.63 -10.72
N ASN A 191 -10.80 4.35 -10.78
CA ASN A 191 -11.76 3.66 -9.92
C ASN A 191 -11.09 2.76 -8.88
N PHE A 192 -9.85 3.08 -8.49
CA PHE A 192 -9.06 2.44 -7.45
C PHE A 192 -8.65 0.98 -7.71
N ALA A 193 -8.59 0.50 -8.97
CA ALA A 193 -8.20 -0.87 -9.30
C ALA A 193 -6.76 -1.26 -8.90
N GLY A 194 -5.90 -0.33 -8.53
CA GLY A 194 -4.59 -0.59 -7.90
C GLY A 194 -4.63 -0.51 -6.37
N ASN A 195 -5.79 -0.18 -5.76
CA ASN A 195 -5.92 0.05 -4.32
C ASN A 195 -6.63 -1.10 -3.61
N GLU A 196 -6.06 -2.28 -3.75
CA GLU A 196 -6.54 -3.54 -3.20
C GLU A 196 -5.53 -4.13 -2.21
N ILE A 197 -5.99 -5.02 -1.34
CA ILE A 197 -5.12 -5.79 -0.45
C ILE A 197 -5.64 -7.22 -0.30
N GLU A 198 -4.74 -8.21 -0.44
CA GLU A 198 -5.04 -9.57 -0.05
C GLU A 198 -4.69 -9.79 1.42
N LEU A 199 -5.63 -10.31 2.19
CA LEU A 199 -5.48 -10.67 3.60
C LEU A 199 -5.78 -12.15 3.80
N CYS A 200 -5.14 -12.75 4.79
CA CYS A 200 -5.35 -14.14 5.17
C CYS A 200 -5.89 -14.22 6.61
N ASN A 201 -6.89 -15.05 6.86
CA ASN A 201 -7.34 -15.32 8.21
C ASN A 201 -6.53 -16.48 8.86
N ALA A 202 -6.80 -16.77 10.13
CA ALA A 202 -6.08 -17.81 10.86
C ALA A 202 -6.25 -19.22 10.28
N ASP A 203 -7.31 -19.46 9.50
CA ASP A 203 -7.58 -20.75 8.84
C ASP A 203 -6.86 -20.87 7.49
N GLY A 204 -6.06 -19.87 7.10
CA GLY A 204 -5.38 -19.82 5.81
C GLY A 204 -6.26 -19.40 4.63
N LYS A 205 -7.51 -19.01 4.88
CA LYS A 205 -8.38 -18.53 3.82
C LYS A 205 -8.04 -17.10 3.43
N ARG A 206 -7.88 -16.85 2.11
CA ARG A 206 -7.51 -15.54 1.56
C ARG A 206 -8.73 -14.73 1.13
N PHE A 207 -8.62 -13.43 1.33
CA PHE A 207 -9.62 -12.45 0.96
C PHE A 207 -8.96 -11.26 0.29
N THR A 208 -9.39 -10.92 -0.92
CA THR A 208 -9.00 -9.69 -1.58
C THR A 208 -10.01 -8.61 -1.28
N ILE A 209 -9.56 -7.57 -0.59
CA ILE A 209 -10.38 -6.44 -0.22
C ILE A 209 -10.20 -5.35 -1.27
N MET A 210 -11.26 -5.02 -1.95
CA MET A 210 -11.35 -3.91 -2.90
C MET A 210 -12.66 -3.15 -2.67
N THR A 211 -12.85 -2.00 -3.23
CA THR A 211 -14.12 -1.30 -3.08
C THR A 211 -15.16 -1.77 -4.10
N LYS A 212 -16.41 -1.38 -3.87
CA LYS A 212 -17.47 -1.62 -4.85
C LYS A 212 -17.15 -0.93 -6.18
N ALA A 213 -16.59 0.27 -6.18
CA ALA A 213 -16.18 0.97 -7.40
C ALA A 213 -15.12 0.17 -8.17
N THR A 214 -14.12 -0.37 -7.48
CA THR A 214 -13.10 -1.26 -8.07
C THR A 214 -13.74 -2.53 -8.61
N TYR A 215 -14.56 -3.22 -7.81
CA TYR A 215 -15.22 -4.45 -8.25
C TYR A 215 -16.07 -4.26 -9.51
N ASP A 216 -16.83 -3.16 -9.57
CA ASP A 216 -17.72 -2.85 -10.70
C ASP A 216 -16.93 -2.47 -11.97
N CYS A 217 -15.74 -1.88 -11.86
CA CYS A 217 -14.92 -1.50 -13.02
C CYS A 217 -14.01 -2.63 -13.56
N LEU A 218 -13.73 -3.66 -12.74
CA LEU A 218 -12.99 -4.84 -13.22
C LEU A 218 -13.86 -5.69 -14.14
N THR A 219 -13.26 -6.24 -15.21
CA THR A 219 -13.96 -7.18 -16.08
C THR A 219 -14.21 -8.53 -15.37
N PRO A 220 -15.17 -9.34 -15.83
CA PRO A 220 -15.37 -10.68 -15.27
C PRO A 220 -14.09 -11.54 -15.33
N GLU A 221 -13.31 -11.42 -16.40
CA GLU A 221 -12.05 -12.17 -16.59
C GLU A 221 -10.99 -11.75 -15.58
N GLN A 222 -10.86 -10.42 -15.32
CA GLN A 222 -9.93 -9.90 -14.32
C GLN A 222 -10.30 -10.38 -12.90
N ARG A 223 -11.60 -10.33 -12.53
CA ARG A 223 -12.08 -10.86 -11.26
C ARG A 223 -11.86 -12.36 -11.13
N ALA A 224 -12.12 -13.13 -12.20
CA ALA A 224 -11.93 -14.57 -12.20
C ALA A 224 -10.47 -14.99 -11.89
N VAL A 225 -9.47 -14.18 -12.25
CA VAL A 225 -8.07 -14.45 -11.86
C VAL A 225 -7.90 -14.35 -10.35
N ILE A 226 -8.43 -13.31 -9.72
CA ILE A 226 -8.39 -13.13 -8.27
C ILE A 226 -9.13 -14.27 -7.56
N GLU A 227 -10.32 -14.61 -8.05
CA GLU A 227 -11.20 -15.62 -7.46
C GLU A 227 -10.66 -17.06 -7.53
N LYS A 228 -9.59 -17.32 -8.31
CA LYS A 228 -8.90 -18.62 -8.29
C LYS A 228 -8.31 -18.93 -6.91
N THR A 229 -7.89 -17.92 -6.17
CA THR A 229 -7.12 -18.10 -4.92
C THR A 229 -7.65 -17.30 -3.73
N SER A 230 -8.54 -16.34 -3.97
CA SER A 230 -8.96 -15.38 -2.95
C SER A 230 -10.46 -15.04 -3.08
N GLU A 231 -11.18 -14.97 -1.98
CA GLU A 231 -12.57 -14.49 -1.97
C GLU A 231 -12.58 -12.96 -2.04
N ILE A 232 -13.29 -12.38 -3.01
CA ILE A 232 -13.40 -10.91 -3.12
C ILE A 232 -14.39 -10.37 -2.09
N ILE A 233 -14.00 -9.33 -1.37
CA ILE A 233 -14.83 -8.55 -0.44
C ILE A 233 -14.84 -7.10 -0.94
N SER A 234 -16.02 -6.58 -1.30
CA SER A 234 -16.15 -5.27 -1.95
C SER A 234 -17.12 -4.33 -1.21
N PRO A 235 -16.71 -3.71 -0.08
CA PRO A 235 -17.52 -2.72 0.61
C PRO A 235 -17.68 -1.44 -0.21
N ASP A 236 -18.78 -0.73 0.00
CA ASP A 236 -18.97 0.62 -0.50
C ASP A 236 -18.36 1.62 0.51
N VAL A 237 -17.34 2.34 0.08
CA VAL A 237 -16.68 3.41 0.85
C VAL A 237 -16.62 4.72 0.05
N LYS A 238 -17.57 4.95 -0.84
CA LYS A 238 -17.63 6.07 -1.77
C LYS A 238 -17.38 7.43 -1.10
N THR A 239 -17.89 7.66 0.10
CA THR A 239 -17.66 8.93 0.83
C THR A 239 -16.18 9.12 1.12
N ILE A 240 -15.47 8.07 1.56
CA ILE A 240 -14.03 8.13 1.86
C ILE A 240 -13.24 8.35 0.57
N GLU A 241 -13.57 7.64 -0.50
CA GLU A 241 -12.93 7.80 -1.81
C GLU A 241 -13.09 9.22 -2.35
N THR A 242 -14.30 9.80 -2.24
CA THR A 242 -14.62 11.12 -2.76
C THR A 242 -13.91 12.25 -1.99
N TYR A 243 -13.90 12.20 -0.67
CA TYR A 243 -13.41 13.28 0.17
C TYR A 243 -12.01 13.07 0.72
N GLY A 244 -11.58 11.80 0.88
CA GLY A 244 -10.26 11.45 1.39
C GLY A 244 -9.22 11.20 0.29
N GLY A 245 -9.66 10.89 -0.94
CA GLY A 245 -8.76 10.61 -2.06
C GLY A 245 -7.95 9.32 -1.90
N GLY A 246 -8.37 8.43 -1.00
CA GLY A 246 -7.81 7.09 -0.77
C GLY A 246 -8.92 6.05 -0.67
N SER A 247 -8.57 4.77 -0.73
CA SER A 247 -9.51 3.67 -0.75
C SER A 247 -9.15 2.60 0.30
N VAL A 248 -9.72 1.42 0.23
CA VAL A 248 -9.62 0.38 1.28
C VAL A 248 -8.18 -0.03 1.60
N ARG A 249 -7.28 -0.10 0.61
CA ARG A 249 -5.85 -0.42 0.86
C ARG A 249 -5.20 0.65 1.74
N CYS A 250 -5.53 1.90 1.52
CA CYS A 250 -4.99 3.02 2.31
C CYS A 250 -5.50 2.99 3.76
N MET A 251 -6.71 2.46 3.99
CA MET A 251 -7.34 2.34 5.32
C MET A 251 -6.78 1.18 6.16
N ILE A 252 -5.97 0.30 5.57
CA ILE A 252 -5.48 -0.92 6.22
C ILE A 252 -3.97 -0.89 6.28
N SER A 253 -3.41 -1.03 7.47
CA SER A 253 -2.00 -1.29 7.70
C SER A 253 -1.85 -2.64 8.40
N GLU A 254 -1.00 -3.49 7.85
CA GLU A 254 -0.75 -4.82 8.40
C GLU A 254 0.15 -4.73 9.64
N ILE A 255 -0.14 -5.52 10.66
CA ILE A 255 0.66 -5.61 11.88
C ILE A 255 1.15 -7.05 12.02
N PHE A 256 2.47 -7.23 11.99
CA PHE A 256 3.16 -8.50 12.20
C PHE A 256 3.73 -8.52 13.61
N LEU A 257 3.19 -9.44 14.45
CA LEU A 257 3.51 -9.57 15.88
C LEU A 257 4.56 -10.64 16.13
#